data_6cd9c51f8915a9ec95b4d4247c95ccc6
#
_entry.id   6cd9c51f8915a9ec95b4d4247c95ccc6
#
_cell.length_a   1.000
_cell.length_b   1.000
_cell.length_c   1.000
_cell.angle_alpha   90.00
_cell.angle_beta   90.00
_cell.angle_gamma   90.00
#
_symmetry.space_group_name_H-M   'P 1'
#
loop_
_entity.id
_entity.type
_entity.pdbx_description
1 polymer ?
#
loop_
_entity_poly.entity_id
_entity_poly.type
_entity_poly.pdbx_seq_one_letter_code
_entity_poly.pdbx_strand_id
1 'polypeptide(L)'
;VVLGHGSNVIASDAGHPGTVVAMNTCGITVTRAEQGRVSVTALAGHALTDLVQWAASENLAGIECLAGIPGTVGAAPVQNAGAYGQQISDTLDHVTAWDWAKGHARTLPAETCQLRYRRSRFKAEPGRWTILSATFRLRQADRAAPISYAPLAAELGVPIGARPPVPDVVAGVLANRYHRGLLLDRHSAEARQVGSVFLNPTVSAVQAASLAAEGCPTYADSDGQLRASAGWLLERIGCQHGAVIADGIRCSDHRVLTLVALGDITAAGFAATLSRLAAQVMAATGIALLPEPVAVGSWGRSTA
;
A
#
# COMPACT_ATOMS: atom_id res chain seq x y z
N VAL A 1 3.21 -3.82 -20.21
CA VAL A 1 2.96 -3.76 -18.76
C VAL A 1 1.47 -3.85 -18.47
N VAL A 2 1.09 -4.51 -17.36
CA VAL A 2 -0.31 -4.55 -16.88
C VAL A 2 -0.43 -3.65 -15.67
N LEU A 3 -1.43 -2.79 -15.67
CA LEU A 3 -1.71 -1.83 -14.59
C LEU A 3 -3.11 -2.08 -14.02
N GLY A 4 -3.26 -1.96 -12.70
CA GLY A 4 -4.54 -1.71 -12.05
C GLY A 4 -4.91 -0.22 -12.20
N HIS A 5 -5.39 0.40 -11.13
CA HIS A 5 -5.76 1.83 -11.15
C HIS A 5 -4.55 2.81 -11.21
N GLY A 6 -3.31 2.31 -11.23
CA GLY A 6 -2.11 3.15 -11.30
C GLY A 6 -1.80 3.96 -10.04
N SER A 7 -2.47 3.68 -8.92
CA SER A 7 -2.41 4.50 -7.68
C SER A 7 -1.04 4.49 -6.97
N ASN A 8 -0.11 3.63 -7.37
CA ASN A 8 1.25 3.55 -6.82
C ASN A 8 2.30 3.51 -7.95
N VAL A 9 2.08 4.26 -9.02
CA VAL A 9 2.92 4.25 -10.23
C VAL A 9 3.36 5.66 -10.57
N ILE A 10 4.64 5.81 -10.91
CA ILE A 10 5.18 7.00 -11.56
C ILE A 10 5.53 6.60 -13.00
N ALA A 11 4.77 7.15 -13.96
CA ALA A 11 5.01 6.90 -15.37
C ALA A 11 6.10 7.82 -15.90
N SER A 12 7.05 7.27 -16.66
CA SER A 12 8.11 8.06 -17.32
C SER A 12 7.53 9.12 -18.26
N ASP A 13 8.17 10.28 -18.34
CA ASP A 13 7.82 11.36 -19.29
C ASP A 13 7.94 10.89 -20.74
N ALA A 14 8.85 9.96 -21.04
CA ALA A 14 9.00 9.34 -22.35
C ALA A 14 7.94 8.27 -22.65
N GLY A 15 7.03 8.01 -21.71
CA GLY A 15 6.02 6.96 -21.82
C GLY A 15 6.58 5.55 -21.72
N HIS A 16 5.77 4.58 -22.18
CA HIS A 16 6.13 3.15 -22.19
C HIS A 16 6.25 2.67 -23.65
N PRO A 17 7.38 2.06 -24.05
CA PRO A 17 7.64 1.73 -25.46
C PRO A 17 6.79 0.52 -25.97
N GLY A 18 6.09 -0.16 -25.08
CA GLY A 18 5.27 -1.33 -25.42
C GLY A 18 3.80 -1.14 -25.08
N THR A 19 3.07 -2.24 -25.08
CA THR A 19 1.64 -2.24 -24.76
C THR A 19 1.41 -2.02 -23.26
N VAL A 20 0.50 -1.12 -22.91
CA VAL A 20 -0.03 -0.93 -21.56
C VAL A 20 -1.46 -1.49 -21.53
N VAL A 21 -1.70 -2.46 -20.67
CA VAL A 21 -3.01 -3.09 -20.47
C VAL A 21 -3.61 -2.61 -19.15
N ALA A 22 -4.76 -1.96 -19.21
CA ALA A 22 -5.55 -1.65 -18.01
C ALA A 22 -6.35 -2.88 -17.59
N MET A 23 -6.15 -3.35 -16.36
CA MET A 23 -6.88 -4.49 -15.81
C MET A 23 -8.24 -4.03 -15.29
N ASN A 24 -9.29 -4.27 -16.07
CA ASN A 24 -10.66 -3.85 -15.77
C ASN A 24 -11.64 -5.03 -15.58
N THR A 25 -11.13 -6.23 -15.33
CA THR A 25 -11.97 -7.40 -15.05
C THR A 25 -12.66 -7.23 -13.70
N CYS A 26 -13.98 -7.40 -13.63
CA CYS A 26 -14.76 -7.24 -12.42
C CYS A 26 -15.59 -8.49 -12.11
N GLY A 27 -15.78 -8.77 -10.83
CA GLY A 27 -16.61 -9.84 -10.33
C GLY A 27 -16.09 -10.45 -9.05
N ILE A 28 -17.02 -10.95 -8.23
CA ILE A 28 -16.78 -11.68 -6.99
C ILE A 28 -17.50 -13.01 -7.11
N THR A 29 -16.83 -14.08 -6.75
CA THR A 29 -17.41 -15.42 -6.61
C THR A 29 -17.19 -15.94 -5.21
N VAL A 30 -18.23 -16.46 -4.58
CA VAL A 30 -18.18 -16.97 -3.23
C VAL A 30 -18.35 -18.48 -3.23
N THR A 31 -17.45 -19.15 -2.56
CA THR A 31 -17.57 -20.58 -2.26
C THR A 31 -17.53 -20.74 -0.75
N ARG A 32 -18.57 -21.34 -0.18
CA ARG A 32 -18.58 -21.60 1.27
C ARG A 32 -17.50 -22.62 1.59
N ALA A 33 -16.59 -22.23 2.47
CA ALA A 33 -15.62 -23.12 3.04
C ALA A 33 -16.15 -23.71 4.36
N GLU A 34 -15.55 -24.80 4.80
CA GLU A 34 -15.88 -25.44 6.08
C GLU A 34 -15.44 -24.59 7.28
N GLN A 35 -16.05 -24.81 8.43
CA GLN A 35 -15.67 -24.25 9.75
C GLN A 35 -15.78 -22.72 9.89
N GLY A 36 -16.83 -22.10 9.32
CA GLY A 36 -17.09 -20.66 9.49
C GLY A 36 -16.14 -19.75 8.71
N ARG A 37 -15.43 -20.31 7.73
CA ARG A 37 -14.63 -19.56 6.74
C ARG A 37 -15.32 -19.58 5.39
N VAL A 38 -15.15 -18.50 4.64
CA VAL A 38 -15.72 -18.31 3.31
C VAL A 38 -14.57 -17.99 2.35
N SER A 39 -14.47 -18.77 1.27
CA SER A 39 -13.56 -18.45 0.17
C SER A 39 -14.21 -17.45 -0.75
N VAL A 40 -13.56 -16.31 -0.92
CA VAL A 40 -13.99 -15.20 -1.78
C VAL A 40 -12.96 -15.00 -2.86
N THR A 41 -13.33 -15.25 -4.10
CA THR A 41 -12.48 -14.98 -5.27
C THR A 41 -12.96 -13.71 -5.94
N ALA A 42 -12.06 -12.73 -6.09
CA ALA A 42 -12.33 -11.52 -6.84
C ALA A 42 -11.38 -11.42 -8.06
N LEU A 43 -11.92 -10.94 -9.19
CA LEU A 43 -11.15 -10.72 -10.41
C LEU A 43 -10.17 -9.55 -10.24
N ALA A 44 -9.05 -9.61 -10.93
CA ALA A 44 -7.91 -8.73 -10.69
C ALA A 44 -8.17 -7.24 -10.88
N GLY A 45 -9.08 -6.85 -11.77
CA GLY A 45 -9.46 -5.45 -12.00
C GLY A 45 -10.54 -4.93 -11.05
N HIS A 46 -11.15 -5.80 -10.23
CA HIS A 46 -12.14 -5.36 -9.23
C HIS A 46 -11.49 -4.38 -8.23
N ALA A 47 -12.18 -3.29 -7.91
CA ALA A 47 -11.64 -2.31 -6.96
C ALA A 47 -11.50 -2.93 -5.56
N LEU A 48 -10.34 -2.75 -4.93
CA LEU A 48 -10.11 -3.32 -3.59
C LEU A 48 -11.09 -2.77 -2.56
N THR A 49 -11.41 -1.47 -2.63
CA THR A 49 -12.39 -0.82 -1.75
C THR A 49 -13.77 -1.45 -1.86
N ASP A 50 -14.21 -1.76 -3.09
CA ASP A 50 -15.54 -2.35 -3.32
C ASP A 50 -15.60 -3.78 -2.77
N LEU A 51 -14.52 -4.56 -2.94
CA LEU A 51 -14.41 -5.89 -2.31
C LEU A 51 -14.50 -5.80 -0.79
N VAL A 52 -13.82 -4.84 -0.16
CA VAL A 52 -13.84 -4.66 1.30
C VAL A 52 -15.24 -4.25 1.79
N GLN A 53 -15.89 -3.31 1.11
CA GLN A 53 -17.24 -2.87 1.47
C GLN A 53 -18.26 -4.01 1.30
N TRP A 54 -18.17 -4.75 0.20
CA TRP A 54 -19.01 -5.91 -0.04
C TRP A 54 -18.78 -6.99 1.04
N ALA A 55 -17.53 -7.31 1.39
CA ALA A 55 -17.23 -8.28 2.44
C ALA A 55 -17.81 -7.86 3.81
N ALA A 56 -17.75 -6.57 4.13
CA ALA A 56 -18.33 -6.04 5.36
C ALA A 56 -19.87 -6.17 5.37
N SER A 57 -20.56 -5.92 4.24
CA SER A 57 -22.02 -6.07 4.13
C SER A 57 -22.47 -7.54 4.24
N GLU A 58 -21.60 -8.49 3.91
CA GLU A 58 -21.82 -9.93 4.05
C GLU A 58 -21.36 -10.49 5.41
N ASN A 59 -20.96 -9.64 6.36
CA ASN A 59 -20.39 -10.04 7.65
C ASN A 59 -19.16 -10.95 7.50
N LEU A 60 -18.27 -10.62 6.56
CA LEU A 60 -17.02 -11.31 6.32
C LEU A 60 -15.86 -10.47 6.85
N ALA A 61 -15.19 -10.99 7.87
CA ALA A 61 -14.07 -10.32 8.53
C ALA A 61 -12.71 -10.82 8.01
N GLY A 62 -11.72 -9.94 8.03
CA GLY A 62 -10.32 -10.23 7.72
C GLY A 62 -9.65 -9.27 6.75
N ILE A 63 -10.43 -8.39 6.09
CA ILE A 63 -9.92 -7.36 5.17
C ILE A 63 -10.49 -5.96 5.45
N GLU A 64 -11.23 -5.77 6.53
CA GLU A 64 -11.91 -4.53 6.90
C GLU A 64 -10.98 -3.33 7.05
N CYS A 65 -9.74 -3.56 7.54
CA CYS A 65 -8.74 -2.50 7.67
C CYS A 65 -8.10 -2.07 6.34
N LEU A 66 -8.37 -2.77 5.24
CA LEU A 66 -7.93 -2.40 3.90
C LEU A 66 -8.88 -1.42 3.20
N ALA A 67 -9.96 -1.00 3.87
CA ALA A 67 -10.92 -0.04 3.34
C ALA A 67 -10.23 1.27 2.88
N GLY A 68 -10.65 1.78 1.73
CA GLY A 68 -10.12 3.02 1.17
C GLY A 68 -8.67 2.95 0.67
N ILE A 69 -8.01 1.78 0.68
CA ILE A 69 -6.74 1.61 -0.05
C ILE A 69 -7.07 1.68 -1.55
N PRO A 70 -6.49 2.63 -2.30
CA PRO A 70 -6.77 2.74 -3.72
C PRO A 70 -6.08 1.60 -4.49
N GLY A 71 -6.69 1.20 -5.61
CA GLY A 71 -6.14 0.18 -6.49
C GLY A 71 -7.08 -0.99 -6.68
N THR A 72 -6.56 -2.05 -7.30
CA THR A 72 -7.34 -3.23 -7.67
C THR A 72 -6.92 -4.46 -6.88
N VAL A 73 -7.79 -5.46 -6.84
CA VAL A 73 -7.56 -6.75 -6.19
C VAL A 73 -6.30 -7.43 -6.72
N GLY A 74 -6.03 -7.38 -8.03
CA GLY A 74 -4.81 -7.98 -8.60
C GLY A 74 -3.53 -7.19 -8.29
N ALA A 75 -3.64 -5.87 -8.05
CA ALA A 75 -2.49 -5.06 -7.67
C ALA A 75 -2.11 -5.19 -6.19
N ALA A 76 -3.08 -5.51 -5.33
CA ALA A 76 -2.88 -5.58 -3.88
C ALA A 76 -1.85 -6.63 -3.44
N PRO A 77 -1.82 -7.88 -3.96
CA PRO A 77 -0.79 -8.87 -3.63
C PRO A 77 0.61 -8.49 -4.14
N VAL A 78 0.72 -7.66 -5.19
CA VAL A 78 2.03 -7.29 -5.76
C VAL A 78 2.93 -6.64 -4.73
N GLN A 79 2.38 -5.84 -3.85
CA GLN A 79 3.13 -5.19 -2.76
C GLN A 79 2.65 -5.60 -1.37
N ASN A 80 1.90 -6.69 -1.25
CA ASN A 80 1.28 -7.09 0.01
C ASN A 80 0.62 -5.89 0.70
N ALA A 81 -0.35 -5.27 0.02
CA ALA A 81 -1.00 -4.06 0.52
C ALA A 81 -1.54 -4.27 1.94
N GLY A 82 -1.35 -3.29 2.79
CA GLY A 82 -1.78 -3.39 4.19
C GLY A 82 -1.87 -2.04 4.87
N ALA A 83 -2.74 -1.95 5.84
CA ALA A 83 -2.97 -0.78 6.68
C ALA A 83 -3.61 -1.21 8.02
N TYR A 84 -3.44 -0.40 9.04
CA TYR A 84 -4.09 -0.55 10.36
C TYR A 84 -3.91 -1.94 10.99
N GLY A 85 -2.76 -2.59 10.75
CA GLY A 85 -2.45 -3.90 11.31
C GLY A 85 -2.96 -5.10 10.50
N GLN A 86 -3.62 -4.89 9.36
CA GLN A 86 -3.98 -5.95 8.40
C GLN A 86 -3.23 -5.80 7.08
N GLN A 87 -3.02 -6.90 6.39
CA GLN A 87 -2.40 -6.96 5.07
C GLN A 87 -2.97 -8.11 4.24
N ILE A 88 -2.74 -8.09 2.94
CA ILE A 88 -3.26 -9.10 2.01
C ILE A 88 -2.86 -10.52 2.41
N SER A 89 -1.63 -10.74 2.85
CA SER A 89 -1.13 -12.06 3.26
C SER A 89 -1.88 -12.68 4.44
N ASP A 90 -2.60 -11.90 5.24
CA ASP A 90 -3.32 -12.42 6.42
C ASP A 90 -4.51 -13.30 6.04
N THR A 91 -5.05 -13.09 4.84
CA THR A 91 -6.26 -13.78 4.38
C THR A 91 -6.14 -14.37 2.97
N LEU A 92 -5.09 -14.04 2.23
CA LEU A 92 -4.88 -14.60 0.88
C LEU A 92 -4.73 -16.12 0.97
N ASP A 93 -5.52 -16.84 0.19
CA ASP A 93 -5.41 -18.29 0.00
C ASP A 93 -4.51 -18.61 -1.19
N HIS A 94 -4.83 -18.06 -2.34
CA HIS A 94 -4.05 -18.18 -3.56
C HIS A 94 -4.36 -17.05 -4.54
N VAL A 95 -3.53 -16.92 -5.56
CA VAL A 95 -3.84 -16.13 -6.76
C VAL A 95 -3.84 -17.02 -7.99
N THR A 96 -4.70 -16.71 -8.96
CA THR A 96 -4.53 -17.19 -10.34
C THR A 96 -3.77 -16.13 -11.11
N ALA A 97 -2.63 -16.50 -11.68
CA ALA A 97 -1.80 -15.58 -12.44
C ALA A 97 -1.34 -16.20 -13.76
N TRP A 98 -1.26 -15.35 -14.78
CA TRP A 98 -0.64 -15.73 -16.06
C TRP A 98 0.89 -15.70 -15.90
N ASP A 99 1.56 -16.80 -16.20
CA ASP A 99 3.01 -16.90 -16.24
C ASP A 99 3.49 -16.65 -17.68
N TRP A 100 3.99 -15.46 -17.95
CA TRP A 100 4.47 -15.09 -19.28
C TRP A 100 5.66 -15.93 -19.76
N ALA A 101 6.46 -16.48 -18.83
CA ALA A 101 7.57 -17.37 -19.17
C ALA A 101 7.11 -18.78 -19.57
N LYS A 102 5.90 -19.18 -19.16
CA LYS A 102 5.34 -20.50 -19.43
C LYS A 102 4.17 -20.48 -20.42
N GLY A 103 3.57 -19.30 -20.68
CA GLY A 103 2.47 -19.11 -21.62
C GLY A 103 1.12 -19.70 -21.16
N HIS A 104 0.90 -19.86 -19.86
CA HIS A 104 -0.37 -20.35 -19.31
C HIS A 104 -0.67 -19.78 -17.92
N ALA A 105 -1.94 -19.83 -17.53
CA ALA A 105 -2.37 -19.45 -16.20
C ALA A 105 -1.98 -20.52 -15.16
N ARG A 106 -1.61 -20.06 -13.97
CA ARG A 106 -1.23 -20.91 -12.84
C ARG A 106 -1.90 -20.44 -11.56
N THR A 107 -2.30 -21.39 -10.74
CA THR A 107 -2.70 -21.11 -9.35
C THR A 107 -1.46 -21.14 -8.46
N LEU A 108 -1.22 -20.06 -7.75
CA LEU A 108 -0.09 -19.88 -6.85
C LEU A 108 -0.62 -19.75 -5.42
N PRO A 109 -0.43 -20.76 -4.55
CA PRO A 109 -0.77 -20.67 -3.12
C PRO A 109 -0.06 -19.50 -2.45
N ALA A 110 -0.66 -18.93 -1.40
CA ALA A 110 -0.17 -17.73 -0.72
C ALA A 110 1.28 -17.86 -0.27
N GLU A 111 1.68 -19.03 0.25
CA GLU A 111 3.05 -19.31 0.69
C GLU A 111 4.08 -19.21 -0.45
N THR A 112 3.68 -19.49 -1.69
CA THR A 112 4.56 -19.36 -2.86
C THR A 112 4.66 -17.95 -3.40
N CYS A 113 3.74 -17.05 -2.98
CA CYS A 113 3.74 -15.65 -3.37
C CYS A 113 4.81 -14.83 -2.65
N GLN A 114 5.46 -15.37 -1.61
CA GLN A 114 6.56 -14.74 -0.84
C GLN A 114 6.18 -13.34 -0.34
N LEU A 115 4.97 -13.22 0.19
CA LEU A 115 4.45 -11.95 0.68
C LEU A 115 5.17 -11.55 1.98
N ARG A 116 5.75 -10.34 1.98
CA ARG A 116 6.43 -9.67 3.09
C ARG A 116 6.01 -8.21 3.12
N TYR A 117 6.48 -7.47 4.11
CA TYR A 117 6.23 -6.03 4.16
C TYR A 117 6.61 -5.34 2.83
N ARG A 118 5.61 -4.90 2.06
CA ARG A 118 5.74 -4.24 0.73
C ARG A 118 6.56 -5.03 -0.29
N ARG A 119 6.62 -6.35 -0.16
CA ARG A 119 7.34 -7.28 -1.04
C ARG A 119 6.48 -8.45 -1.43
N SER A 120 6.75 -8.99 -2.61
CA SER A 120 6.18 -10.24 -3.11
C SER A 120 7.06 -10.82 -4.20
N ARG A 121 6.81 -12.07 -4.57
CA ARG A 121 7.35 -12.68 -5.78
C ARG A 121 7.04 -11.88 -7.04
N PHE A 122 5.83 -11.32 -7.14
CA PHE A 122 5.39 -10.55 -8.31
C PHE A 122 6.21 -9.27 -8.48
N LYS A 123 6.58 -8.62 -7.40
CA LYS A 123 7.44 -7.43 -7.39
C LYS A 123 8.91 -7.78 -7.64
N ALA A 124 9.35 -8.95 -7.20
CA ALA A 124 10.72 -9.44 -7.40
C ALA A 124 10.98 -9.98 -8.82
N GLU A 125 9.93 -10.42 -9.53
CA GLU A 125 10.01 -10.96 -10.90
C GLU A 125 9.22 -10.06 -11.87
N PRO A 126 9.63 -8.80 -12.12
CA PRO A 126 8.87 -7.85 -12.92
C PRO A 126 8.68 -8.36 -14.36
N GLY A 127 7.46 -8.18 -14.89
CA GLY A 127 7.10 -8.62 -16.24
C GLY A 127 6.79 -10.09 -16.38
N ARG A 128 7.05 -10.92 -15.37
CA ARG A 128 6.80 -12.36 -15.44
C ARG A 128 5.34 -12.74 -15.19
N TRP A 129 4.68 -12.03 -14.27
CA TRP A 129 3.37 -12.41 -13.76
C TRP A 129 2.31 -11.35 -14.04
N THR A 130 1.13 -11.79 -14.45
CA THR A 130 -0.09 -10.99 -14.45
C THR A 130 -1.13 -11.69 -13.60
N ILE A 131 -1.50 -11.10 -12.46
CA ILE A 131 -2.55 -11.64 -11.60
C ILE A 131 -3.89 -11.46 -12.30
N LEU A 132 -4.67 -12.54 -12.39
CA LEU A 132 -5.99 -12.60 -13.03
C LEU A 132 -7.11 -12.59 -11.99
N SER A 133 -6.88 -13.19 -10.83
CA SER A 133 -7.79 -13.19 -9.67
C SER A 133 -7.02 -13.45 -8.38
N ALA A 134 -7.60 -13.05 -7.25
CA ALA A 134 -7.13 -13.42 -5.93
C ALA A 134 -8.28 -14.03 -5.11
N THR A 135 -7.97 -15.09 -4.38
CA THR A 135 -8.90 -15.80 -3.50
C THR A 135 -8.49 -15.57 -2.06
N PHE A 136 -9.44 -15.15 -1.25
CA PHE A 136 -9.26 -14.85 0.18
C PHE A 136 -10.05 -15.81 1.03
N ARG A 137 -9.50 -16.22 2.18
CA ARG A 137 -10.21 -16.95 3.24
C ARG A 137 -10.67 -15.97 4.31
N LEU A 138 -11.91 -15.52 4.21
CA LEU A 138 -12.51 -14.62 5.16
C LEU A 138 -13.28 -15.39 6.24
N ARG A 139 -13.40 -14.79 7.43
CA ARG A 139 -14.19 -15.39 8.50
C ARG A 139 -15.64 -14.90 8.41
N GLN A 140 -16.61 -15.82 8.46
CA GLN A 140 -17.99 -15.45 8.68
C GLN A 140 -18.13 -14.98 10.14
N ALA A 141 -18.18 -13.70 10.36
CA ALA A 141 -18.24 -13.09 11.69
C ALA A 141 -18.79 -11.66 11.60
N ASP A 142 -19.67 -11.32 12.52
CA ASP A 142 -20.21 -9.98 12.70
C ASP A 142 -19.20 -8.99 13.31
N ARG A 143 -18.15 -9.52 13.97
CA ARG A 143 -17.12 -8.74 14.65
C ARG A 143 -15.74 -8.95 14.04
N ALA A 144 -15.02 -7.84 13.94
CA ALA A 144 -13.64 -7.78 13.47
C ALA A 144 -12.68 -8.57 14.38
N ALA A 145 -11.45 -8.74 13.92
CA ALA A 145 -10.33 -9.14 14.77
C ALA A 145 -10.09 -8.07 15.86
N PRO A 146 -9.38 -8.41 16.97
CA PRO A 146 -9.01 -7.40 17.96
C PRO A 146 -8.26 -6.24 17.32
N ILE A 147 -8.70 -5.00 17.59
CA ILE A 147 -8.01 -3.81 17.11
C ILE A 147 -6.66 -3.68 17.81
N SER A 148 -5.57 -3.73 17.05
CA SER A 148 -4.20 -3.61 17.55
C SER A 148 -3.55 -2.25 17.24
N TYR A 149 -4.13 -1.47 16.33
CA TYR A 149 -3.56 -0.20 15.88
C TYR A 149 -4.17 0.98 16.65
N ALA A 150 -3.37 1.63 17.49
CA ALA A 150 -3.83 2.65 18.43
C ALA A 150 -4.58 3.84 17.76
N PRO A 151 -4.13 4.40 16.62
CA PRO A 151 -4.89 5.47 15.97
C PRO A 151 -6.27 5.04 15.47
N LEU A 152 -6.46 3.77 15.07
CA LEU A 152 -7.78 3.25 14.70
C LEU A 152 -8.65 3.02 15.93
N ALA A 153 -8.08 2.52 17.02
CA ALA A 153 -8.79 2.38 18.29
C ALA A 153 -9.32 3.73 18.79
N ALA A 154 -8.50 4.77 18.71
CA ALA A 154 -8.89 6.15 19.05
C ALA A 154 -10.00 6.67 18.14
N GLU A 155 -9.91 6.47 16.83
CA GLU A 155 -10.94 6.87 15.86
C GLU A 155 -12.29 6.20 16.15
N LEU A 156 -12.25 4.92 16.52
CA LEU A 156 -13.44 4.13 16.86
C LEU A 156 -13.98 4.38 18.28
N GLY A 157 -13.25 5.14 19.11
CA GLY A 157 -13.61 5.36 20.53
C GLY A 157 -13.60 4.06 21.35
N VAL A 158 -12.74 3.09 21.03
CA VAL A 158 -12.67 1.79 21.70
C VAL A 158 -11.26 1.51 22.26
N PRO A 159 -11.12 0.67 23.31
CA PRO A 159 -9.80 0.26 23.76
C PRO A 159 -9.10 -0.66 22.77
N ILE A 160 -7.76 -0.70 22.84
CA ILE A 160 -6.95 -1.73 22.16
C ILE A 160 -7.45 -3.11 22.58
N GLY A 161 -7.56 -4.04 21.64
CA GLY A 161 -8.09 -5.39 21.84
C GLY A 161 -9.61 -5.50 21.68
N ALA A 162 -10.33 -4.39 21.57
CA ALA A 162 -11.77 -4.43 21.29
C ALA A 162 -12.06 -5.08 19.93
N ARG A 163 -13.26 -5.64 19.80
CA ARG A 163 -13.77 -6.30 18.59
C ARG A 163 -15.08 -5.63 18.14
N PRO A 164 -15.00 -4.47 17.48
CA PRO A 164 -16.19 -3.80 16.97
C PRO A 164 -16.87 -4.61 15.85
N PRO A 165 -18.13 -4.28 15.49
CA PRO A 165 -18.74 -4.78 14.26
C PRO A 165 -17.86 -4.48 13.02
N VAL A 166 -17.84 -5.42 12.05
CA VAL A 166 -17.02 -5.28 10.84
C VAL A 166 -17.36 -4.00 10.07
N PRO A 167 -18.65 -3.63 9.85
CA PRO A 167 -18.99 -2.38 9.18
C PRO A 167 -18.49 -1.13 9.92
N ASP A 168 -18.48 -1.14 11.25
CA ASP A 168 -18.00 0.00 12.06
C ASP A 168 -16.49 0.20 11.88
N VAL A 169 -15.74 -0.91 11.79
CA VAL A 169 -14.29 -0.84 11.51
C VAL A 169 -14.04 -0.26 10.12
N VAL A 170 -14.79 -0.67 9.10
CA VAL A 170 -14.70 -0.09 7.75
C VAL A 170 -14.99 1.41 7.79
N ALA A 171 -16.06 1.83 8.48
CA ALA A 171 -16.40 3.25 8.62
C ALA A 171 -15.30 4.04 9.33
N GLY A 172 -14.77 3.52 10.46
CA GLY A 172 -13.68 4.16 11.20
C GLY A 172 -12.39 4.25 10.40
N VAL A 173 -12.05 3.21 9.63
CA VAL A 173 -10.89 3.24 8.72
C VAL A 173 -11.08 4.33 7.66
N LEU A 174 -12.25 4.41 7.03
CA LEU A 174 -12.53 5.45 6.03
C LEU A 174 -12.49 6.85 6.63
N ALA A 175 -13.04 7.06 7.82
CA ALA A 175 -12.98 8.34 8.54
C ALA A 175 -11.54 8.73 8.85
N ASN A 176 -10.75 7.82 9.43
CA ASN A 176 -9.34 8.08 9.72
C ASN A 176 -8.53 8.37 8.45
N ARG A 177 -8.80 7.65 7.34
CA ARG A 177 -8.15 7.91 6.05
C ARG A 177 -8.56 9.28 5.47
N TYR A 178 -9.81 9.66 5.62
CA TYR A 178 -10.30 10.98 5.21
C TYR A 178 -9.56 12.10 5.96
N HIS A 179 -9.54 12.05 7.30
CA HIS A 179 -8.84 13.03 8.14
C HIS A 179 -7.34 13.15 7.82
N ARG A 180 -6.74 12.06 7.33
CA ARG A 180 -5.32 11.99 6.96
C ARG A 180 -5.04 12.25 5.48
N GLY A 181 -6.02 12.69 4.68
CA GLY A 181 -5.87 12.94 3.25
C GLY A 181 -5.45 11.70 2.44
N LEU A 182 -5.87 10.49 2.88
CA LEU A 182 -5.49 9.21 2.27
C LEU A 182 -6.56 8.63 1.34
N LEU A 183 -7.72 9.26 1.27
CA LEU A 183 -8.72 8.92 0.27
C LEU A 183 -8.40 9.69 -1.01
N LEU A 184 -8.18 8.99 -2.10
CA LEU A 184 -7.92 9.64 -3.39
C LEU A 184 -9.24 10.18 -3.96
N ASP A 185 -9.34 11.49 -4.00
CA ASP A 185 -10.39 12.21 -4.72
C ASP A 185 -9.76 12.93 -5.92
N ARG A 186 -10.19 12.55 -7.13
CA ARG A 186 -9.69 13.15 -8.39
C ARG A 186 -9.99 14.64 -8.54
N HIS A 187 -10.92 15.17 -7.75
CA HIS A 187 -11.28 16.59 -7.73
C HIS A 187 -10.54 17.37 -6.63
N SER A 188 -9.80 16.68 -5.76
CA SER A 188 -8.99 17.32 -4.72
C SER A 188 -7.80 18.05 -5.33
N ALA A 189 -7.38 19.15 -4.71
CA ALA A 189 -6.11 19.82 -5.01
C ALA A 189 -4.90 18.90 -4.82
N GLU A 190 -5.06 17.80 -4.08
CA GLU A 190 -4.03 16.79 -3.82
C GLU A 190 -4.22 15.50 -4.66
N ALA A 191 -5.01 15.54 -5.73
CA ALA A 191 -5.28 14.35 -6.57
C ALA A 191 -4.02 13.77 -7.22
N ARG A 192 -3.01 14.60 -7.52
CA ARG A 192 -1.77 14.16 -8.17
C ARG A 192 -0.74 13.71 -7.13
N GLN A 193 -0.99 12.53 -6.55
CA GLN A 193 -0.14 11.88 -5.57
C GLN A 193 -0.13 10.36 -5.76
N VAL A 194 0.81 9.68 -5.15
CA VAL A 194 0.96 8.22 -5.18
C VAL A 194 0.92 7.60 -3.77
N GLY A 195 0.36 8.32 -2.80
CA GLY A 195 0.41 7.94 -1.39
C GLY A 195 1.79 8.16 -0.77
N SER A 196 2.21 7.24 0.10
CA SER A 196 3.54 7.29 0.71
C SER A 196 4.63 7.18 -0.33
N VAL A 197 5.55 8.13 -0.36
CA VAL A 197 6.65 8.12 -1.34
C VAL A 197 7.85 7.27 -0.91
N PHE A 198 7.97 6.94 0.38
CA PHE A 198 9.01 6.07 0.90
C PHE A 198 8.44 4.96 1.78
N LEU A 199 9.10 3.80 1.74
CA LEU A 199 8.88 2.73 2.70
C LEU A 199 9.40 3.13 4.08
N ASN A 200 8.75 2.66 5.14
CA ASN A 200 9.34 2.70 6.46
C ASN A 200 10.59 1.81 6.47
N PRO A 201 11.78 2.38 6.68
CA PRO A 201 13.04 1.63 6.55
C PRO A 201 13.19 0.58 7.65
N THR A 202 13.83 -0.54 7.32
CA THR A 202 14.32 -1.49 8.31
C THR A 202 15.50 -0.87 9.04
N VAL A 203 15.52 -1.01 10.35
CA VAL A 203 16.58 -0.49 11.22
C VAL A 203 17.08 -1.60 12.16
N SER A 204 18.35 -1.52 12.58
CA SER A 204 18.89 -2.40 13.62
C SER A 204 18.28 -2.04 15.00
N ALA A 205 18.41 -2.95 15.97
CA ALA A 205 17.94 -2.68 17.33
C ALA A 205 18.60 -1.42 17.95
N VAL A 206 19.87 -1.21 17.65
CA VAL A 206 20.61 -0.03 18.12
C VAL A 206 20.06 1.25 17.49
N GLN A 207 19.85 1.25 16.17
CA GLN A 207 19.26 2.37 15.47
C GLN A 207 17.83 2.66 15.96
N ALA A 208 17.01 1.60 16.15
CA ALA A 208 15.65 1.74 16.64
C ALA A 208 15.61 2.40 18.02
N ALA A 209 16.49 1.96 18.94
CA ALA A 209 16.59 2.53 20.28
C ALA A 209 17.04 4.00 20.25
N SER A 210 18.03 4.35 19.44
CA SER A 210 18.49 5.74 19.26
C SER A 210 17.39 6.63 18.69
N LEU A 211 16.74 6.20 17.63
CA LEU A 211 15.65 6.94 16.99
C LEU A 211 14.44 7.10 17.92
N ALA A 212 14.09 6.04 18.68
CA ALA A 212 13.00 6.11 19.66
C ALA A 212 13.29 7.09 20.79
N ALA A 213 14.54 7.18 21.25
CA ALA A 213 14.96 8.16 22.25
C ALA A 213 14.80 9.62 21.75
N GLU A 214 14.86 9.83 20.43
CA GLU A 214 14.62 11.11 19.78
C GLU A 214 13.12 11.34 19.44
N GLY A 215 12.23 10.39 19.77
CA GLY A 215 10.79 10.48 19.53
C GLY A 215 10.33 9.90 18.20
N CYS A 216 11.20 9.21 17.44
CA CYS A 216 10.80 8.53 16.20
C CYS A 216 9.88 7.34 16.51
N PRO A 217 8.68 7.24 15.89
CA PRO A 217 7.88 6.04 15.99
C PRO A 217 8.62 4.84 15.38
N THR A 218 8.83 3.80 16.17
CA THR A 218 9.41 2.53 15.75
C THR A 218 8.47 1.38 16.08
N TYR A 219 8.46 0.34 15.26
CA TYR A 219 7.60 -0.83 15.46
C TYR A 219 8.20 -2.07 14.80
N ALA A 220 7.80 -3.25 15.26
CA ALA A 220 8.08 -4.50 14.56
C ALA A 220 7.02 -4.74 13.48
N ASP A 221 7.45 -5.10 12.27
CA ASP A 221 6.54 -5.55 11.20
C ASP A 221 6.13 -7.02 11.40
N SER A 222 5.30 -7.55 10.49
CA SER A 222 4.84 -8.94 10.52
C SER A 222 5.96 -9.99 10.43
N ASP A 223 7.11 -9.60 9.94
CA ASP A 223 8.29 -10.46 9.81
C ASP A 223 9.25 -10.31 11.01
N GLY A 224 8.85 -9.54 12.03
CA GLY A 224 9.66 -9.23 13.22
C GLY A 224 10.79 -8.24 12.97
N GLN A 225 10.84 -7.61 11.78
CA GLN A 225 11.85 -6.59 11.48
C GLN A 225 11.45 -5.25 12.11
N LEU A 226 12.42 -4.58 12.75
CA LEU A 226 12.20 -3.25 13.29
C LEU A 226 12.17 -2.21 12.16
N ARG A 227 11.16 -1.35 12.22
CA ARG A 227 10.93 -0.26 11.26
C ARG A 227 10.91 1.08 11.96
N ALA A 228 11.48 2.09 11.29
CA ALA A 228 11.36 3.49 11.71
C ALA A 228 10.36 4.24 10.82
N SER A 229 9.72 5.26 11.35
CA SER A 229 8.80 6.12 10.58
C SER A 229 9.53 6.93 9.52
N ALA A 230 9.30 6.65 8.24
CA ALA A 230 9.83 7.46 7.14
C ALA A 230 9.28 8.90 7.16
N GLY A 231 8.03 9.08 7.62
CA GLY A 231 7.45 10.41 7.79
C GLY A 231 8.24 11.24 8.81
N TRP A 232 8.51 10.69 9.99
CA TRP A 232 9.32 11.35 11.01
C TRP A 232 10.74 11.67 10.52
N LEU A 233 11.36 10.75 9.74
CA LEU A 233 12.68 10.99 9.16
C LEU A 233 12.68 12.16 8.17
N LEU A 234 11.59 12.36 7.41
CA LEU A 234 11.42 13.53 6.56
C LEU A 234 11.23 14.82 7.38
N GLU A 235 10.44 14.77 8.45
CA GLU A 235 10.26 15.91 9.39
C GLU A 235 11.60 16.30 10.01
N ARG A 236 12.45 15.34 10.34
CA ARG A 236 13.79 15.55 10.92
C ARG A 236 14.72 16.35 9.99
N ILE A 237 14.54 16.27 8.68
CA ILE A 237 15.29 17.06 7.69
C ILE A 237 14.56 18.35 7.27
N GLY A 238 13.51 18.75 8.01
CA GLY A 238 12.79 20.01 7.83
C GLY A 238 11.60 19.96 6.89
N CYS A 239 11.16 18.77 6.41
CA CYS A 239 9.89 18.67 5.69
C CYS A 239 8.71 18.96 6.65
N GLN A 240 7.74 19.74 6.18
CA GLN A 240 6.53 20.08 6.94
C GLN A 240 5.29 19.91 6.07
N HIS A 241 4.13 19.79 6.71
CA HIS A 241 2.84 19.74 6.02
C HIS A 241 2.67 20.97 5.12
N GLY A 242 2.24 20.78 3.88
CA GLY A 242 2.04 21.85 2.91
C GLY A 242 3.31 22.51 2.37
N ALA A 243 4.48 22.23 2.93
CA ALA A 243 5.72 22.90 2.54
C ALA A 243 6.13 22.55 1.10
N VAL A 244 6.56 23.55 0.34
CA VAL A 244 7.17 23.37 -0.99
C VAL A 244 8.53 22.72 -0.82
N ILE A 245 8.70 21.57 -1.47
CA ILE A 245 9.93 20.76 -1.42
C ILE A 245 10.83 21.02 -2.63
N ALA A 246 10.22 21.23 -3.78
CA ALA A 246 10.87 21.58 -5.02
C ALA A 246 9.87 22.34 -5.90
N ASP A 247 10.35 22.90 -7.01
CA ASP A 247 9.45 23.52 -7.99
C ASP A 247 8.39 22.53 -8.46
N GLY A 248 7.13 22.90 -8.34
CA GLY A 248 5.97 22.05 -8.65
C GLY A 248 5.77 20.84 -7.71
N ILE A 249 6.46 20.74 -6.57
CA ILE A 249 6.29 19.64 -5.62
C ILE A 249 6.17 20.17 -4.18
N ARG A 250 5.13 19.80 -3.47
CA ARG A 250 4.96 20.09 -2.03
C ARG A 250 4.63 18.85 -1.23
N CYS A 251 4.85 18.90 0.08
CA CYS A 251 4.23 17.93 0.98
C CYS A 251 2.71 18.09 0.97
N SER A 252 1.98 17.01 1.18
CA SER A 252 0.54 17.08 1.45
C SER A 252 0.27 17.92 2.70
N ASP A 253 -0.88 18.61 2.72
CA ASP A 253 -1.35 19.35 3.89
C ASP A 253 -1.65 18.43 5.09
N HIS A 254 -1.84 17.14 4.82
CA HIS A 254 -2.23 16.14 5.81
C HIS A 254 -1.06 15.23 6.23
N ARG A 255 -0.02 15.06 5.38
CA ARG A 255 1.06 14.09 5.63
C ARG A 255 2.36 14.49 4.93
N VAL A 256 3.44 14.57 5.70
CA VAL A 256 4.78 14.82 5.17
C VAL A 256 5.27 13.71 4.23
N LEU A 257 4.88 12.45 4.50
CA LEU A 257 5.29 11.29 3.69
C LEU A 257 4.56 11.19 2.33
N THR A 258 3.61 12.08 2.04
CA THR A 258 2.92 12.19 0.76
C THR A 258 3.37 13.45 0.04
N LEU A 259 3.87 13.32 -1.18
CA LEU A 259 4.20 14.45 -2.03
C LEU A 259 3.13 14.64 -3.10
N VAL A 260 2.76 15.90 -3.31
CA VAL A 260 1.76 16.33 -4.28
C VAL A 260 2.47 17.02 -5.43
N ALA A 261 2.19 16.58 -6.65
CA ALA A 261 2.68 17.21 -7.87
C ALA A 261 1.75 18.33 -8.31
N LEU A 262 2.27 19.52 -8.52
CA LEU A 262 1.56 20.72 -8.95
C LEU A 262 2.00 21.13 -10.36
N GLY A 263 1.10 21.72 -11.15
CA GLY A 263 1.44 22.22 -12.48
C GLY A 263 2.04 21.15 -13.40
N ASP A 264 3.04 21.51 -14.18
CA ASP A 264 3.62 20.69 -15.25
C ASP A 264 4.92 19.99 -14.83
N ILE A 265 5.00 19.55 -13.57
CA ILE A 265 6.15 18.79 -13.10
C ILE A 265 6.31 17.48 -13.88
N THR A 266 7.56 17.19 -14.29
CA THR A 266 7.91 15.93 -14.95
C THR A 266 8.10 14.79 -13.96
N ALA A 267 7.91 13.54 -14.42
CA ALA A 267 8.20 12.36 -13.61
C ALA A 267 9.68 12.28 -13.24
N ALA A 268 10.58 12.71 -14.13
CA ALA A 268 12.02 12.80 -13.85
C ALA A 268 12.31 13.80 -12.72
N GLY A 269 11.68 14.98 -12.73
CA GLY A 269 11.80 15.98 -11.64
C GLY A 269 11.27 15.46 -10.31
N PHE A 270 10.15 14.73 -10.34
CA PHE A 270 9.60 14.08 -9.14
C PHE A 270 10.57 13.01 -8.59
N ALA A 271 11.11 12.13 -9.45
CA ALA A 271 12.07 11.11 -9.06
C ALA A 271 13.38 11.71 -8.51
N ALA A 272 13.88 12.78 -9.14
CA ALA A 272 15.06 13.52 -8.63
C ALA A 272 14.81 14.10 -7.23
N THR A 273 13.61 14.62 -6.99
CA THR A 273 13.21 15.10 -5.65
C THR A 273 13.21 13.97 -4.61
N LEU A 274 12.69 12.78 -4.94
CA LEU A 274 12.77 11.62 -4.05
C LEU A 274 14.22 11.24 -3.74
N SER A 275 15.08 11.20 -4.76
CA SER A 275 16.50 10.87 -4.59
C SER A 275 17.22 11.89 -3.70
N ARG A 276 16.95 13.18 -3.86
CA ARG A 276 17.49 14.24 -3.02
C ARG A 276 17.05 14.13 -1.57
N LEU A 277 15.75 13.89 -1.31
CA LEU A 277 15.23 13.69 0.05
C LEU A 277 15.84 12.47 0.71
N ALA A 278 15.97 11.34 -0.01
CA ALA A 278 16.61 10.13 0.50
C ALA A 278 18.09 10.38 0.87
N ALA A 279 18.84 11.13 0.04
CA ALA A 279 20.22 11.50 0.32
C ALA A 279 20.33 12.43 1.56
N GLN A 280 19.42 13.39 1.73
CA GLN A 280 19.38 14.27 2.90
C GLN A 280 19.10 13.49 4.20
N VAL A 281 18.13 12.54 4.17
CA VAL A 281 17.87 11.66 5.32
C VAL A 281 19.09 10.80 5.63
N MET A 282 19.72 10.20 4.62
CA MET A 282 20.94 9.40 4.81
C MET A 282 22.05 10.24 5.45
N ALA A 283 22.29 11.46 4.97
CA ALA A 283 23.32 12.34 5.53
C ALA A 283 23.03 12.75 6.97
N ALA A 284 21.76 12.99 7.32
CA ALA A 284 21.36 13.45 8.65
C ALA A 284 21.25 12.32 9.68
N THR A 285 20.90 11.10 9.27
CA THR A 285 20.51 10.01 10.19
C THR A 285 21.25 8.70 9.96
N GLY A 286 21.98 8.54 8.87
CA GLY A 286 22.57 7.25 8.45
C GLY A 286 21.54 6.20 8.02
N ILE A 287 20.27 6.59 7.79
CA ILE A 287 19.19 5.67 7.43
C ILE A 287 18.85 5.84 5.94
N ALA A 288 18.87 4.72 5.21
CA ALA A 288 18.47 4.71 3.80
C ALA A 288 16.97 4.67 3.62
N LEU A 289 16.41 5.60 2.86
CA LEU A 289 15.02 5.56 2.40
C LEU A 289 14.93 4.94 1.01
N LEU A 290 13.96 4.04 0.83
CA LEU A 290 13.65 3.42 -0.46
C LEU A 290 12.30 3.92 -0.96
N PRO A 291 12.19 4.36 -2.23
CA PRO A 291 10.90 4.75 -2.82
C PRO A 291 9.89 3.60 -2.76
N GLU A 292 8.64 3.90 -2.41
CA GLU A 292 7.53 2.94 -2.42
C GLU A 292 6.87 2.84 -3.81
N PRO A 293 6.66 3.93 -4.56
CA PRO A 293 6.06 3.90 -5.88
C PRO A 293 6.90 3.11 -6.89
N VAL A 294 6.21 2.52 -7.86
CA VAL A 294 6.82 1.76 -8.95
C VAL A 294 7.03 2.66 -10.16
N ALA A 295 8.25 2.74 -10.64
CA ALA A 295 8.58 3.43 -11.89
C ALA A 295 8.18 2.56 -13.10
N VAL A 296 7.43 3.13 -14.04
CA VAL A 296 6.98 2.46 -15.27
C VAL A 296 7.37 3.28 -16.49
N GLY A 297 7.83 2.60 -17.55
CA GLY A 297 8.23 3.23 -18.81
C GLY A 297 9.74 3.34 -18.99
N SER A 298 10.15 4.15 -19.96
CA SER A 298 11.56 4.37 -20.29
C SER A 298 12.15 5.45 -19.39
N TRP A 299 12.86 5.04 -18.36
CA TRP A 299 13.64 5.94 -17.52
C TRP A 299 15.06 6.04 -18.10
N GLY A 300 15.55 7.26 -18.34
CA GLY A 300 16.95 7.47 -18.70
C GLY A 300 17.85 6.72 -17.70
N ARG A 301 18.96 6.14 -18.17
CA ARG A 301 19.94 5.54 -17.27
C ARG A 301 20.37 6.61 -16.28
N SER A 302 20.03 6.47 -15.00
CA SER A 302 20.70 7.21 -13.95
C SER A 302 22.16 6.80 -14.02
N THR A 303 23.01 7.68 -14.50
CA THR A 303 24.46 7.54 -14.26
C THR A 303 24.61 7.67 -12.76
N ALA A 304 24.85 6.49 -12.13
CA ALA A 304 25.18 6.35 -10.72
C ALA A 304 26.44 7.16 -10.38
#